data_69c8451bcb95b4418b09fe3f8dc858b8
#
_entry.id   69c8451bcb95b4418b09fe3f8dc858b8
#
_cell.length_a   1.000
_cell.length_b   1.000
_cell.length_c   1.000
_cell.angle_alpha   90.00
_cell.angle_beta   90.00
_cell.angle_gamma   90.00
#
_symmetry.space_group_name_H-M   'P 1'
#
loop_
_entity.id
_entity.type
_entity.pdbx_description
1 polymer ?
#
loop_
_entity_poly.entity_id
_entity_poly.type
_entity_poly.pdbx_seq_one_letter_code
_entity_poly.pdbx_strand_id
1 'polypeptide(L)' 'MATKYWRVETLATNGWNITDARLDVKLLKDQAKVRLEELIAEGYNPNRLRAIPDAT' A
#
# COMPACT_ATOMS: atom_id res chain seq x y z
N MET A 1 -16.81 16.69 3.06
CA MET A 1 -15.95 15.82 3.83
C MET A 1 -14.80 15.31 2.99
N ALA A 2 -13.62 15.34 3.57
CA ALA A 2 -12.45 14.86 2.83
C ALA A 2 -12.46 13.33 2.74
N THR A 3 -12.19 12.82 1.55
CA THR A 3 -12.04 11.38 1.36
C THR A 3 -10.70 10.96 1.96
N LYS A 4 -10.74 9.91 2.76
CA LYS A 4 -9.52 9.36 3.34
C LYS A 4 -8.89 8.39 2.35
N TYR A 5 -7.67 8.70 1.95
CA TYR A 5 -6.93 7.84 1.02
C TYR A 5 -6.01 6.90 1.78
N TRP A 6 -5.63 5.84 1.12
CA TRP A 6 -4.74 4.82 1.66
C TRP A 6 -3.51 4.70 0.77
N ARG A 7 -2.45 4.17 1.33
CA ARG A 7 -1.24 3.87 0.57
C ARG A 7 -0.75 2.48 0.94
N VAL A 8 -0.02 1.86 0.01
CA VAL A 8 0.56 0.54 0.22
C VAL A 8 2.07 0.68 0.35
N GLU A 9 2.61 0.06 1.38
CA GLU A 9 4.04 0.11 1.66
C GLU A 9 4.61 -1.29 1.76
N THR A 10 5.89 -1.42 1.46
CA THR A 10 6.63 -2.67 1.63
C THR A 10 7.78 -2.44 2.60
N LEU A 11 8.08 -3.47 3.40
CA LEU A 11 9.17 -3.41 4.36
C LEU A 11 10.49 -3.74 3.65
N ALA A 12 11.42 -2.79 3.68
CA ALA A 12 12.76 -2.96 3.17
C ALA A 12 13.75 -2.90 4.34
N THR A 13 15.04 -3.07 4.06
CA THR A 13 16.07 -3.03 5.10
C THR A 13 16.14 -1.68 5.81
N ASN A 14 15.77 -0.61 5.12
CA ASN A 14 15.78 0.74 5.67
C ASN A 14 14.42 1.16 6.24
N GLY A 15 13.46 0.25 6.32
CA GLY A 15 12.14 0.54 6.87
C GLY A 15 11.02 0.40 5.84
N TRP A 16 9.88 1.01 6.14
CA TRP A 16 8.72 0.96 5.26
C TRP A 16 8.82 2.00 4.16
N ASN A 17 8.65 1.55 2.92
CA ASN A 17 8.69 2.43 1.75
C ASN A 17 7.45 2.20 0.89
N ILE A 18 7.00 3.26 0.19
CA ILE A 18 5.91 3.13 -0.77
C ILE A 18 6.38 2.22 -1.90
N THR A 19 5.57 1.20 -2.22
CA THR A 19 5.92 0.24 -3.29
C THR A 19 6.03 0.92 -4.64
N ASP A 20 5.07 1.79 -4.95
CA ASP A 20 5.07 2.57 -6.18
C ASP A 20 4.43 3.92 -5.89
N ALA A 21 5.22 4.97 -5.98
CA ALA A 21 4.77 6.33 -5.66
C ALA A 21 3.68 6.84 -6.61
N ARG A 22 3.46 6.18 -7.73
CA ARG A 22 2.42 6.57 -8.69
C ARG A 22 1.14 5.78 -8.51
N LEU A 23 1.26 4.47 -8.25
CA LEU A 23 0.12 3.56 -8.25
C LEU A 23 -0.38 3.24 -6.84
N ASP A 24 0.50 3.25 -5.85
CA ASP A 24 0.19 2.75 -4.52
C ASP A 24 -0.06 3.88 -3.51
N VAL A 25 -0.49 5.04 -4.00
CA VAL A 25 -0.88 6.19 -3.18
C VAL A 25 -2.26 6.68 -3.60
N LYS A 26 -2.92 7.41 -2.71
CA LYS A 26 -4.25 7.97 -2.96
C LYS A 26 -5.27 6.91 -3.37
N LEU A 27 -5.18 5.75 -2.76
CA LEU A 27 -6.09 4.64 -3.02
C LEU A 27 -7.27 4.70 -2.07
N LEU A 28 -8.43 4.26 -2.54
CA LEU A 28 -9.55 4.00 -1.66
C LEU A 28 -9.26 2.71 -0.90
N LYS A 29 -9.94 2.51 0.23
CA LYS A 29 -9.71 1.35 1.08
C LYS A 29 -9.80 0.03 0.30
N ASP A 30 -10.83 -0.10 -0.52
CA ASP A 30 -11.03 -1.32 -1.31
C ASP A 30 -9.94 -1.49 -2.36
N GLN A 31 -9.50 -0.39 -2.96
CA GLN A 31 -8.42 -0.40 -3.94
C GLN A 31 -7.10 -0.82 -3.29
N ALA A 32 -6.84 -0.33 -2.09
CA ALA A 32 -5.62 -0.70 -1.36
C ALA A 32 -5.60 -2.19 -1.07
N LYS A 33 -6.74 -2.76 -0.69
CA LYS A 33 -6.85 -4.19 -0.43
C LYS A 33 -6.57 -5.00 -1.70
N VAL A 34 -7.17 -4.61 -2.82
CA VAL A 34 -6.94 -5.28 -4.10
C VAL A 34 -5.47 -5.17 -4.49
N ARG A 35 -4.87 -4.01 -4.28
CA ARG A 35 -3.46 -3.82 -4.61
C ARG A 35 -2.55 -4.72 -3.78
N LEU A 36 -2.86 -4.90 -2.49
CA LEU A 36 -2.11 -5.83 -1.66
C LEU A 36 -2.18 -7.26 -2.23
N GLU A 37 -3.35 -7.69 -2.63
CA GLU A 37 -3.53 -9.02 -3.20
C GLU A 37 -2.74 -9.19 -4.49
N GLU A 38 -2.73 -8.16 -5.34
CA GLU A 38 -1.95 -8.19 -6.58
C GLU A 38 -0.46 -8.31 -6.31
N LEU A 39 0.04 -7.57 -5.33
CA LEU A 39 1.46 -7.62 -4.97
C LEU A 39 1.85 -8.99 -4.39
N ILE A 40 0.99 -9.57 -3.59
CA ILE A 40 1.21 -10.92 -3.07
C ILE A 40 1.29 -11.93 -4.22
N ALA A 41 0.41 -11.79 -5.20
CA ALA A 41 0.44 -12.64 -6.38
C ALA A 41 1.70 -12.47 -7.21
N GLU A 42 2.32 -11.29 -7.16
CA GLU A 42 3.58 -11.04 -7.85
C GLU A 42 4.80 -11.57 -7.10
N GLY A 43 4.63 -12.06 -5.88
CA GLY A 43 5.70 -12.65 -5.10
C GLY A 43 6.11 -11.89 -3.86
N TYR A 44 5.44 -10.80 -3.52
CA TYR A 44 5.73 -10.07 -2.30
C TYR A 44 5.25 -10.87 -1.09
N ASN A 45 6.03 -10.82 0.00
CA ASN A 45 5.66 -11.47 1.24
C ASN A 45 4.57 -10.65 1.94
N PRO A 46 3.39 -11.21 2.23
CA PRO A 46 2.32 -10.46 2.89
C PRO A 46 2.72 -9.89 4.25
N ASN A 47 3.67 -10.52 4.95
CA ASN A 47 4.16 -9.99 6.23
C ASN A 47 5.02 -8.74 6.05
N ARG A 48 5.42 -8.44 4.83
CA ARG A 48 6.24 -7.27 4.51
C ARG A 48 5.47 -6.25 3.68
N LEU A 49 4.15 -6.37 3.67
CA LEU A 49 3.28 -5.41 2.99
C LEU A 49 2.28 -4.87 3.98
N ARG A 50 1.87 -3.63 3.79
CA ARG A 50 0.79 -3.05 4.58
C ARG A 50 0.07 -1.98 3.80
N ALA A 51 -1.22 -1.82 4.09
CA ALA A 51 -2.00 -0.70 3.61
C ALA A 51 -2.34 0.15 4.82
N ILE A 52 -1.99 1.42 4.77
CA ILE A 52 -2.23 2.34 5.89
C ILE A 52 -2.95 3.59 5.37
N PRO A 53 -3.74 4.25 6.23
CA PRO A 53 -4.34 5.52 5.84
C PRO A 53 -3.26 6.56 5.57
N ASP A 54 -3.44 7.31 4.51
CA ASP A 54 -2.57 8.43 4.22
C ASP A 54 -3.01 9.61 5.08
N ALA A 55 -2.12 10.09 5.92
CA ALA A 55 -2.45 11.08 6.94
C ALA A 55 -2.32 12.53 6.44
N THR A 56 -2.73 12.79 5.25
CA THR A 56 -2.71 14.18 4.73
C THR A 56 -3.99 14.92 5.02
#